data_7897937648341560deecdfd39aa188d3
#
_entry.id   7897937648341560deecdfd39aa188d3
#
_cell.length_a   1.000
_cell.length_b   1.000
_cell.length_c   1.000
_cell.angle_alpha   90.00
_cell.angle_beta   90.00
_cell.angle_gamma   90.00
#
_symmetry.space_group_name_H-M   'P 1'
#
loop_
_entity.id
_entity.type
_entity.pdbx_description
1 polymer ?
#
loop_
_entity_poly.entity_id
_entity_poly.type
_entity_poly.pdbx_seq_one_letter_code
_entity_poly.pdbx_strand_id
1 'polypeptide(L)'
;MAWIVRGLWSVNPYKMVIAVANQKGGCAKTTTAVNLAAALSKGSKRQKLPPAKVLLIDLDPQGNCATSFGVEKKKVKRTAYDLLTNDTGEDLPLMDEYLISPRDLTESMKEAWSMRNGGKAAPENLTVDNLWLLPSDIHLSGAEIELSHKIGR
;
A
#
# COMPACT_ATOMS: atom_id res chain seq x y z
N MET A 1 1.32 10.82 3.17
CA MET A 1 2.38 10.75 2.16
C MET A 1 2.38 9.33 1.62
N ALA A 2 2.21 9.12 0.33
CA ALA A 2 2.18 7.77 -0.24
C ALA A 2 3.35 7.62 -1.24
N TRP A 3 4.02 6.47 -1.23
CA TRP A 3 5.16 6.15 -2.08
C TRP A 3 4.83 4.95 -2.95
N ILE A 4 5.21 4.99 -4.22
CA ILE A 4 5.08 3.85 -5.12
C ILE A 4 6.48 3.41 -5.53
N VAL A 5 6.85 2.16 -5.23
CA VAL A 5 8.14 1.56 -5.61
C VAL A 5 7.91 0.48 -6.66
N ARG A 6 8.53 0.62 -7.81
CA ARG A 6 8.46 -0.38 -8.88
C ARG A 6 9.66 -1.34 -8.80
N GLY A 7 9.40 -2.62 -8.74
CA GLY A 7 10.41 -3.65 -9.02
C GLY A 7 11.29 -4.10 -7.86
N LEU A 8 10.72 -4.58 -6.77
CA LEU A 8 11.47 -5.08 -5.61
C LEU A 8 12.17 -6.45 -5.81
N TRP A 9 11.81 -7.24 -6.83
CA TRP A 9 12.17 -8.66 -6.88
C TRP A 9 13.01 -9.13 -8.07
N SER A 10 13.56 -8.23 -8.88
CA SER A 10 14.54 -8.61 -9.91
C SER A 10 15.68 -7.58 -9.97
N VAL A 11 16.87 -8.04 -10.33
CA VAL A 11 18.05 -7.20 -10.61
C VAL A 11 17.81 -6.43 -11.92
N ASN A 12 16.70 -5.69 -11.98
CA ASN A 12 16.36 -4.84 -13.12
C ASN A 12 16.84 -3.41 -12.82
N PRO A 13 17.67 -2.80 -13.67
CA PRO A 13 18.18 -1.43 -13.46
C PRO A 13 17.09 -0.35 -13.48
N TYR A 14 15.84 -0.68 -13.79
CA TYR A 14 14.74 0.28 -13.91
C TYR A 14 13.80 0.26 -12.69
N LYS A 15 14.37 0.35 -11.48
CA LYS A 15 13.56 0.60 -10.28
C LYS A 15 13.15 2.07 -10.26
N MET A 16 11.85 2.35 -10.26
CA MET A 16 11.31 3.71 -10.16
C MET A 16 10.62 3.90 -8.82
N VAL A 17 10.95 4.98 -8.13
CA VAL A 17 10.24 5.44 -6.94
C VAL A 17 9.46 6.70 -7.30
N ILE A 18 8.14 6.68 -7.06
CA ILE A 18 7.26 7.83 -7.29
C ILE A 18 6.71 8.28 -5.94
N ALA A 19 6.97 9.52 -5.57
CA ALA A 19 6.43 10.14 -4.37
C ALA A 19 5.21 11.00 -4.71
N VAL A 20 4.08 10.77 -4.00
CA VAL A 20 2.90 11.61 -4.06
C VAL A 20 2.78 12.35 -2.73
N ALA A 21 3.21 13.59 -2.69
CA ALA A 21 3.31 14.39 -1.47
C ALA A 21 2.68 15.77 -1.64
N ASN A 22 1.97 16.24 -0.59
CA ASN A 22 1.48 17.60 -0.48
C ASN A 22 1.14 17.86 1.00
N GLN A 23 1.43 19.04 1.50
CA GLN A 23 1.09 19.44 2.87
C GLN A 23 -0.42 19.67 3.06
N LYS A 24 -1.11 20.17 2.03
CA LYS A 24 -2.54 20.48 2.11
C LYS A 24 -3.38 19.20 2.17
N GLY A 25 -4.26 19.11 3.14
CA GLY A 25 -5.30 18.07 3.21
C GLY A 25 -6.29 18.18 2.04
N GLY A 26 -6.93 17.08 1.66
CA GLY A 26 -7.98 17.06 0.63
C GLY A 26 -7.52 17.30 -0.81
N CYS A 27 -6.20 17.32 -1.09
CA CYS A 27 -5.65 17.52 -2.44
C CYS A 27 -5.49 16.21 -3.24
N ALA A 28 -6.30 15.21 -2.93
CA ALA A 28 -6.37 13.92 -3.63
C ALA A 28 -5.06 13.09 -3.64
N LYS A 29 -4.13 13.25 -2.68
CA LYS A 29 -2.89 12.47 -2.61
C LYS A 29 -3.14 10.96 -2.65
N THR A 30 -3.93 10.47 -1.68
CA THR A 30 -4.27 9.04 -1.57
C THR A 30 -4.98 8.54 -2.83
N THR A 31 -5.96 9.29 -3.33
CA THR A 31 -6.69 8.94 -4.56
C THR A 31 -5.73 8.82 -5.75
N THR A 32 -4.80 9.77 -5.91
CA THR A 32 -3.80 9.73 -6.97
C THR A 32 -2.87 8.54 -6.83
N ALA A 33 -2.33 8.30 -5.63
CA ALA A 33 -1.40 7.19 -5.37
C ALA A 33 -2.05 5.83 -5.63
N VAL A 34 -3.25 5.61 -5.11
CA VAL A 34 -4.01 4.34 -5.26
C VAL A 34 -4.35 4.08 -6.73
N ASN A 35 -4.89 5.08 -7.45
CA ASN A 35 -5.25 4.90 -8.85
C ASN A 35 -4.02 4.72 -9.75
N LEU A 36 -2.93 5.44 -9.50
CA LEU A 36 -1.68 5.28 -10.24
C LEU A 36 -1.10 3.89 -10.00
N ALA A 37 -1.05 3.42 -8.74
CA ALA A 37 -0.59 2.09 -8.40
C ALA A 37 -1.41 1.00 -9.10
N ALA A 38 -2.74 1.10 -9.06
CA ALA A 38 -3.65 0.17 -9.73
C ALA A 38 -3.47 0.20 -11.25
N ALA A 39 -3.32 1.37 -11.86
CA ALA A 39 -3.11 1.50 -13.30
C ALA A 39 -1.78 0.88 -13.74
N LEU A 40 -0.69 1.13 -13.01
CA LEU A 40 0.63 0.57 -13.30
C LEU A 40 0.66 -0.96 -13.12
N SER A 41 0.00 -1.48 -12.07
CA SER A 41 -0.05 -2.92 -11.82
C SER A 41 -0.86 -3.68 -12.89
N LYS A 42 -1.88 -3.04 -13.46
CA LYS A 42 -2.73 -3.60 -14.52
C LYS A 42 -2.12 -3.46 -15.90
N GLY A 43 -1.31 -2.44 -16.12
CA GLY A 43 -0.82 -2.07 -17.44
C GLY A 43 -1.92 -1.53 -18.37
N SER A 44 -1.60 -1.36 -19.64
CA SER A 44 -2.53 -0.85 -20.65
C SER A 44 -2.29 -1.49 -22.01
N LYS A 45 -3.21 -2.32 -22.48
CA LYS A 45 -3.16 -2.90 -23.83
C LYS A 45 -3.19 -1.81 -24.90
N ARG A 46 -4.01 -0.78 -24.72
CA ARG A 46 -4.15 0.35 -25.67
C ARG A 46 -2.83 1.12 -25.84
N GLN A 47 -2.10 1.32 -24.76
CA GLN A 47 -0.83 2.05 -24.76
C GLN A 47 0.39 1.12 -24.88
N LYS A 48 0.18 -0.19 -25.05
CA LYS A 48 1.23 -1.22 -25.10
C LYS A 48 2.14 -1.18 -23.85
N LEU A 49 1.57 -0.83 -22.69
CA LEU A 49 2.27 -0.84 -21.41
C LEU A 49 2.04 -2.17 -20.71
N PRO A 50 3.10 -2.96 -20.45
CA PRO A 50 2.96 -4.21 -19.71
C PRO A 50 2.59 -3.95 -18.25
N PRO A 51 1.92 -4.91 -17.56
CA PRO A 51 1.72 -4.87 -16.13
C PRO A 51 3.05 -4.75 -15.39
N ALA A 52 3.10 -3.92 -14.37
CA ALA A 52 4.27 -3.74 -13.52
C ALA A 52 4.01 -4.31 -12.12
N LYS A 53 5.04 -4.87 -11.48
CA LYS A 53 5.01 -5.15 -10.04
C LYS A 53 5.11 -3.83 -9.29
N VAL A 54 4.13 -3.53 -8.44
CA VAL A 54 4.00 -2.26 -7.72
C VAL A 54 3.91 -2.53 -6.22
N LEU A 55 4.72 -1.82 -5.45
CA LEU A 55 4.55 -1.70 -4.01
C LEU A 55 4.03 -0.30 -3.72
N LEU A 56 2.82 -0.21 -3.19
CA LEU A 56 2.26 1.03 -2.64
C LEU A 56 2.60 1.11 -1.17
N ILE A 57 3.33 2.16 -0.77
CA ILE A 57 3.67 2.42 0.62
C ILE A 57 2.83 3.60 1.10
N ASP A 58 1.99 3.36 2.11
CA ASP A 58 1.23 4.41 2.78
C ASP A 58 2.05 4.94 3.96
N LEU A 59 2.37 6.22 3.93
CA LEU A 59 3.05 6.93 5.03
C LEU A 59 2.17 8.06 5.60
N ASP A 60 0.87 8.01 5.33
CA ASP A 60 -0.10 8.91 5.96
C ASP A 60 -0.66 8.22 7.23
N PRO A 61 -0.54 8.82 8.43
CA PRO A 61 -1.10 8.24 9.66
C PRO A 61 -2.60 7.93 9.58
N GLN A 62 -3.32 8.54 8.63
CA GLN A 62 -4.74 8.25 8.42
C GLN A 62 -4.98 6.85 7.81
N GLY A 63 -4.01 6.22 7.15
CA GLY A 63 -4.08 4.86 6.61
C GLY A 63 -5.17 4.67 5.54
N ASN A 64 -5.41 5.69 4.72
CA ASN A 64 -6.54 5.68 3.78
C ASN A 64 -6.30 4.83 2.52
N CYS A 65 -5.05 4.43 2.23
CA CYS A 65 -4.80 3.54 1.10
C CYS A 65 -5.47 2.18 1.30
N ALA A 66 -5.34 1.57 2.48
CA ALA A 66 -5.97 0.30 2.81
C ALA A 66 -7.50 0.37 2.66
N THR A 67 -8.12 1.40 3.23
CA THR A 67 -9.56 1.64 3.13
C THR A 67 -10.03 1.83 1.69
N SER A 68 -9.20 2.42 0.82
CA SER A 68 -9.51 2.60 -0.60
C SER A 68 -9.63 1.28 -1.36
N PHE A 69 -8.95 0.22 -0.90
CA PHE A 69 -9.08 -1.15 -1.40
C PHE A 69 -10.13 -1.97 -0.64
N GLY A 70 -10.91 -1.36 0.25
CA GLY A 70 -11.91 -2.08 1.04
C GLY A 70 -11.34 -2.89 2.20
N VAL A 71 -10.06 -2.75 2.51
CA VAL A 71 -9.43 -3.42 3.65
C VAL A 71 -9.92 -2.77 4.94
N GLU A 72 -10.49 -3.58 5.82
CA GLU A 72 -10.87 -3.13 7.16
C GLU A 72 -9.62 -2.90 8.03
N LYS A 73 -9.50 -1.74 8.66
CA LYS A 73 -8.34 -1.38 9.50
C LYS A 73 -8.03 -2.42 10.58
N LYS A 74 -9.06 -3.06 11.15
CA LYS A 74 -8.91 -4.13 12.17
C LYS A 74 -8.26 -5.42 11.64
N LYS A 75 -8.26 -5.64 10.31
CA LYS A 75 -7.62 -6.79 9.66
C LYS A 75 -6.14 -6.55 9.37
N VAL A 76 -5.67 -5.31 9.49
CA VAL A 76 -4.25 -4.95 9.30
C VAL A 76 -3.46 -5.38 10.52
N LYS A 77 -2.48 -6.25 10.35
CA LYS A 77 -1.68 -6.81 11.45
C LYS A 77 -0.42 -6.01 11.73
N ARG A 78 0.25 -5.57 10.69
CA ARG A 78 1.50 -4.79 10.72
C ARG A 78 1.43 -3.63 9.74
N THR A 79 2.11 -2.55 10.06
CA THR A 79 2.06 -1.29 9.31
C THR A 79 3.45 -0.74 9.03
N ALA A 80 3.51 0.36 8.31
CA ALA A 80 4.74 1.10 8.11
C ALA A 80 5.35 1.58 9.43
N TYR A 81 4.52 1.85 10.46
CA TYR A 81 4.99 2.17 11.79
C TYR A 81 5.82 1.02 12.39
N ASP A 82 5.26 -0.18 12.39
CA ASP A 82 5.94 -1.37 12.93
C ASP A 82 7.26 -1.63 12.22
N LEU A 83 7.29 -1.46 10.89
CA LEU A 83 8.52 -1.63 10.11
C LEU A 83 9.59 -0.60 10.45
N LEU A 84 9.21 0.66 10.68
CA LEU A 84 10.14 1.75 10.96
C LEU A 84 10.64 1.75 12.41
N THR A 85 9.81 1.30 13.35
CA THR A 85 10.11 1.32 14.78
C THR A 85 10.66 0.01 15.30
N ASN A 86 10.65 -1.06 14.50
CA ASN A 86 11.18 -2.35 14.86
C ASN A 86 12.69 -2.25 15.15
N ASP A 87 13.05 -2.35 16.43
CA ASP A 87 14.41 -2.15 16.97
C ASP A 87 15.07 -3.49 17.31
N THR A 88 14.51 -4.58 16.85
CA THR A 88 15.03 -5.89 17.18
C THR A 88 16.26 -6.17 16.35
N GLY A 89 17.43 -6.19 17.01
CA GLY A 89 18.62 -6.85 16.48
C GLY A 89 18.41 -8.37 16.34
N GLU A 90 17.20 -8.83 16.55
CA GLU A 90 16.69 -10.16 16.32
C GLU A 90 16.01 -10.20 14.95
N ASP A 91 15.88 -11.37 14.36
CA ASP A 91 15.38 -11.61 13.01
C ASP A 91 14.15 -10.74 12.67
N LEU A 92 14.34 -9.79 11.76
CA LEU A 92 13.23 -9.00 11.22
C LEU A 92 12.17 -9.97 10.67
N PRO A 93 10.90 -9.80 11.04
CA PRO A 93 9.83 -10.55 10.41
C PRO A 93 9.94 -10.47 8.90
N LEU A 94 9.59 -11.54 8.20
CA LEU A 94 9.63 -11.55 6.74
C LEU A 94 8.81 -10.36 6.20
N MET A 95 9.33 -9.68 5.18
CA MET A 95 8.66 -8.52 4.58
C MET A 95 7.20 -8.81 4.21
N ASP A 96 6.89 -10.06 3.84
CA ASP A 96 5.53 -10.49 3.50
C ASP A 96 4.54 -10.35 4.68
N GLU A 97 4.99 -10.31 5.93
CA GLU A 97 4.13 -10.09 7.10
C GLU A 97 3.65 -8.64 7.23
N TYR A 98 4.35 -7.70 6.61
CA TYR A 98 4.00 -6.28 6.59
C TYR A 98 3.15 -5.91 5.38
N LEU A 99 3.11 -6.77 4.35
CA LEU A 99 2.47 -6.46 3.09
C LEU A 99 1.09 -7.12 2.97
N ILE A 100 0.11 -6.33 2.55
CA ILE A 100 -1.15 -6.87 2.07
C ILE A 100 -0.94 -7.33 0.63
N SER A 101 -1.15 -8.61 0.38
CA SER A 101 -0.90 -9.24 -0.92
C SER A 101 -1.94 -8.81 -1.97
N PRO A 102 -1.65 -8.98 -3.28
CA PRO A 102 -2.62 -8.76 -4.35
C PRO A 102 -3.90 -9.58 -4.18
N ARG A 103 -3.79 -10.80 -3.66
CA ARG A 103 -4.91 -11.68 -3.37
C ARG A 103 -5.80 -11.08 -2.29
N ASP A 104 -5.22 -10.68 -1.15
CA ASP A 104 -5.98 -10.14 -0.01
C ASP A 104 -6.63 -8.80 -0.36
N LEU A 105 -5.95 -7.96 -1.17
CA LEU A 105 -6.53 -6.73 -1.72
C LEU A 105 -7.75 -7.05 -2.61
N THR A 106 -7.63 -8.03 -3.50
CA THR A 106 -8.73 -8.46 -4.38
C THR A 106 -9.91 -8.98 -3.58
N GLU A 107 -9.68 -9.82 -2.58
CA GLU A 107 -10.73 -10.34 -1.70
C GLU A 107 -11.44 -9.22 -0.95
N SER A 108 -10.69 -8.29 -0.35
CA SER A 108 -11.24 -7.14 0.36
C SER A 108 -12.09 -6.24 -0.56
N MET A 109 -11.62 -5.99 -1.78
CA MET A 109 -12.37 -5.22 -2.78
C MET A 109 -13.70 -5.89 -3.14
N LYS A 110 -13.70 -7.21 -3.34
CA LYS A 110 -14.89 -7.99 -3.66
C LYS A 110 -15.88 -8.03 -2.50
N GLU A 111 -15.41 -8.20 -1.27
CA GLU A 111 -16.23 -8.12 -0.05
C GLU A 111 -16.88 -6.74 0.07
N ALA A 112 -16.11 -5.66 -0.03
CA ALA A 112 -16.60 -4.30 0.06
C ALA A 112 -17.61 -3.97 -1.05
N TRP A 113 -17.39 -4.47 -2.26
CA TRP A 113 -18.32 -4.31 -3.38
C TRP A 113 -19.64 -5.03 -3.11
N SER A 114 -19.58 -6.29 -2.66
CA SER A 114 -20.76 -7.10 -2.31
C SER A 114 -21.61 -6.43 -1.24
N MET A 115 -20.98 -5.95 -0.16
CA MET A 115 -21.67 -5.24 0.92
C MET A 115 -22.44 -4.01 0.40
N ARG A 116 -21.82 -3.21 -0.48
CA ARG A 116 -22.43 -2.00 -1.07
C ARG A 116 -23.54 -2.32 -2.06
N ASN A 117 -23.58 -3.52 -2.63
CA ASN A 117 -24.52 -3.94 -3.66
C ASN A 117 -25.51 -5.00 -3.19
N GLY A 118 -25.84 -5.01 -1.88
CA GLY A 118 -26.89 -5.86 -1.32
C GLY A 118 -26.56 -7.36 -1.36
N GLY A 119 -25.30 -7.73 -1.18
CA GLY A 119 -24.84 -9.13 -1.15
C GLY A 119 -24.65 -9.78 -2.51
N LYS A 120 -24.72 -9.02 -3.61
CA LYS A 120 -24.46 -9.54 -4.96
C LYS A 120 -23.01 -9.95 -5.13
N ALA A 121 -22.75 -10.93 -5.98
CA ALA A 121 -21.39 -11.35 -6.34
C ALA A 121 -20.66 -10.21 -7.07
N ALA A 122 -19.42 -9.94 -6.66
CA ALA A 122 -18.59 -8.95 -7.30
C ALA A 122 -18.19 -9.39 -8.73
N PRO A 123 -17.97 -8.45 -9.65
CA PRO A 123 -17.49 -8.75 -10.99
C PRO A 123 -16.18 -9.55 -10.96
N GLU A 124 -16.04 -10.55 -11.83
CA GLU A 124 -14.83 -11.39 -11.89
C GLU A 124 -13.56 -10.58 -12.19
N ASN A 125 -13.70 -9.54 -13.02
CA ASN A 125 -12.59 -8.66 -13.42
C ASN A 125 -12.22 -7.60 -12.34
N LEU A 126 -12.87 -7.63 -11.18
CA LEU A 126 -12.48 -6.81 -10.04
C LEU A 126 -11.28 -7.46 -9.32
N THR A 127 -10.10 -7.28 -9.89
CA THR A 127 -8.84 -7.87 -9.40
C THR A 127 -7.69 -6.87 -9.43
N VAL A 128 -6.71 -7.13 -8.57
CA VAL A 128 -5.38 -6.52 -8.59
C VAL A 128 -4.33 -7.62 -8.49
N ASP A 129 -3.51 -7.81 -9.54
CA ASP A 129 -2.65 -8.99 -9.65
C ASP A 129 -1.19 -8.72 -9.27
N ASN A 130 -0.70 -7.49 -9.44
CA ASN A 130 0.71 -7.12 -9.28
C ASN A 130 0.89 -5.93 -8.34
N LEU A 131 0.02 -5.77 -7.34
CA LEU A 131 0.03 -4.66 -6.41
C LEU A 131 0.07 -5.17 -4.98
N TRP A 132 1.12 -4.82 -4.25
CA TRP A 132 1.27 -5.01 -2.81
C TRP A 132 1.08 -3.67 -2.11
N LEU A 133 0.53 -3.70 -0.91
CA LEU A 133 0.35 -2.52 -0.07
C LEU A 133 1.07 -2.71 1.26
N LEU A 134 1.97 -1.78 1.60
CA LEU A 134 2.43 -1.56 2.97
C LEU A 134 1.48 -0.53 3.60
N PRO A 135 0.59 -0.94 4.49
CA PRO A 135 -0.40 -0.05 5.08
C PRO A 135 0.20 0.86 6.16
N SER A 136 -0.53 1.89 6.52
CA SER A 136 -0.23 2.77 7.63
C SER A 136 -1.36 2.80 8.66
N ASP A 137 -1.07 3.33 9.83
CA ASP A 137 -2.03 3.61 10.87
C ASP A 137 -1.67 4.86 11.68
N ILE A 138 -2.50 5.20 12.67
CA ILE A 138 -2.36 6.41 13.48
C ILE A 138 -1.06 6.43 14.30
N HIS A 139 -0.48 5.27 14.63
CA HIS A 139 0.77 5.19 15.40
C HIS A 139 1.94 5.81 14.65
N LEU A 140 1.88 5.85 13.31
CA LEU A 140 2.91 6.48 12.48
C LEU A 140 3.12 7.97 12.83
N SER A 141 2.12 8.64 13.38
CA SER A 141 2.28 10.04 13.85
C SER A 141 3.28 10.18 15.01
N GLY A 142 3.51 9.12 15.77
CA GLY A 142 4.50 9.08 16.86
C GLY A 142 5.89 8.62 16.42
N ALA A 143 6.01 8.03 15.23
CA ALA A 143 7.27 7.44 14.77
C ALA A 143 8.42 8.46 14.66
N GLU A 144 8.11 9.70 14.28
CA GLU A 144 9.12 10.77 14.17
C GLU A 144 9.81 11.03 15.52
N ILE A 145 9.04 11.04 16.60
CA ILE A 145 9.57 11.26 17.97
C ILE A 145 10.44 10.06 18.38
N GLU A 146 9.96 8.84 18.16
CA GLU A 146 10.71 7.64 18.53
C GLU A 146 12.01 7.50 17.72
N LEU A 147 11.96 7.74 16.43
CA LEU A 147 13.13 7.68 15.55
C LEU A 147 14.16 8.75 15.89
N SER A 148 13.72 9.97 16.27
CA SER A 148 14.64 11.04 16.67
C SER A 148 15.46 10.65 17.90
N HIS A 149 14.88 9.93 18.84
CA HIS A 149 15.59 9.42 20.02
C HIS A 149 16.56 8.27 19.69
N LYS A 150 16.32 7.52 18.60
CA LYS A 150 17.18 6.41 18.19
C LYS A 150 18.38 6.86 17.36
N ILE A 151 18.23 7.88 16.53
CA ILE A 151 19.30 8.42 15.66
C ILE A 151 20.34 9.22 16.48
N GLY A 152 20.01 9.65 17.69
CA GLY A 152 20.90 10.41 18.58
C GLY A 152 21.81 9.54 19.49
N ARG A 153 21.91 8.22 19.22
CA ARG A 153 22.77 7.31 20.01
C ARG A 153 23.92 6.75 19.16
#